data_05a115fea5f85d1e3ec11ad91fc97d82
#
_entry.id   05a115fea5f85d1e3ec11ad91fc97d82
#
_cell.length_a   1.000
_cell.length_b   1.000
_cell.length_c   1.000
_cell.angle_alpha   90.00
_cell.angle_beta   90.00
_cell.angle_gamma   90.00
#
_symmetry.space_group_name_H-M   'P 1'
#
loop_
_entity.id
_entity.type
_entity.pdbx_description
1 polymer ?
#
loop_
_entity_poly.entity_id
_entity_poly.type
_entity_poly.pdbx_seq_one_letter_code
_entity_poly.pdbx_strand_id
1 'polypeptide(L)'
;MNLKIISVLLIVLALIHAIFPKYFKWKQELHSLSIINRQLMYVHSFFIGFVLLLMGILCLTSATELIETSLGRRICLGIGIFWTARFFIQFFGYSAKIWKGKTFETAIHVAFSILWAYFSMVFCLIYLAWWVNASYLHPAGTSFVIIWYLDSFN
;
A
#
# COMPACT_ATOMS: atom_id res chain seq x y z
N MET A 1 -14.56 7.80 5.58
CA MET A 1 -14.82 6.45 6.13
C MET A 1 -13.79 5.42 5.64
N ASN A 2 -13.47 5.39 4.35
CA ASN A 2 -12.55 4.38 3.77
C ASN A 2 -11.13 4.38 4.37
N LEU A 3 -10.51 5.56 4.63
CA LEU A 3 -9.16 5.62 5.21
C LEU A 3 -9.08 5.03 6.63
N LYS A 4 -10.14 5.15 7.43
CA LYS A 4 -10.19 4.50 8.75
C LYS A 4 -10.26 2.97 8.66
N ILE A 5 -10.98 2.44 7.68
CA ILE A 5 -11.01 1.00 7.40
C ILE A 5 -9.63 0.53 6.94
N ILE A 6 -9.02 1.25 6.01
CA ILE A 6 -7.68 0.96 5.51
C ILE A 6 -6.65 1.00 6.64
N SER A 7 -6.72 1.97 7.56
CA SER A 7 -5.80 2.05 8.70
C SER A 7 -5.84 0.79 9.56
N VAL A 8 -7.04 0.31 9.89
CA VAL A 8 -7.21 -0.93 10.68
C VAL A 8 -6.63 -2.13 9.92
N LEU A 9 -6.94 -2.25 8.63
CA LEU A 9 -6.43 -3.35 7.80
C LEU A 9 -4.90 -3.33 7.69
N LEU A 10 -4.29 -2.15 7.54
CA LEU A 10 -2.83 -1.99 7.49
C LEU A 10 -2.17 -2.34 8.82
N ILE A 11 -2.76 -1.94 9.96
CA ILE A 11 -2.25 -2.28 11.29
C ILE A 11 -2.34 -3.79 11.51
N VAL A 12 -3.47 -4.42 11.17
CA VAL A 12 -3.62 -5.88 11.26
C VAL A 12 -2.58 -6.57 10.38
N LEU A 13 -2.37 -6.08 9.16
CA LEU A 13 -1.39 -6.64 8.24
C LEU A 13 0.04 -6.50 8.77
N ALA A 14 0.38 -5.37 9.43
CA ALA A 14 1.65 -5.19 10.12
C ALA A 14 1.87 -6.22 11.24
N LEU A 15 0.83 -6.48 12.05
CA LEU A 15 0.89 -7.49 13.11
C LEU A 15 1.07 -8.91 12.54
N ILE A 16 0.43 -9.21 11.42
CA ILE A 16 0.62 -10.49 10.71
C ILE A 16 2.08 -10.67 10.29
N HIS A 17 2.76 -9.61 9.83
CA HIS A 17 4.19 -9.67 9.47
C HIS A 17 5.09 -10.03 10.65
N ALA A 18 4.75 -9.62 11.87
CA ALA A 18 5.48 -10.01 13.07
C ALA A 18 5.38 -11.52 13.37
N ILE A 19 4.31 -12.17 12.89
CA ILE A 19 4.04 -13.60 13.10
C ILE A 19 4.73 -14.48 12.04
N PHE A 20 5.04 -13.92 10.84
CA PHE A 20 5.59 -14.67 9.71
C PHE A 20 6.81 -15.54 10.03
N PRO A 21 7.84 -15.06 10.74
CA PRO A 21 9.01 -15.89 11.04
C PRO A 21 8.66 -17.17 11.82
N LYS A 22 7.68 -17.08 12.73
CA LYS A 22 7.20 -18.22 13.51
C LYS A 22 6.31 -19.13 12.66
N TYR A 23 5.35 -18.56 11.94
CA TYR A 23 4.38 -19.30 11.13
C TYR A 23 5.07 -20.11 10.02
N PHE A 24 5.99 -19.51 9.29
CA PHE A 24 6.74 -20.14 8.21
C PHE A 24 7.98 -20.92 8.70
N LYS A 25 8.14 -21.11 10.01
CA LYS A 25 9.26 -21.85 10.60
C LYS A 25 10.63 -21.41 10.04
N TRP A 26 10.85 -20.13 9.87
CA TRP A 26 12.05 -19.56 9.22
C TRP A 26 13.35 -20.02 9.85
N LYS A 27 13.37 -20.32 11.16
CA LYS A 27 14.55 -20.87 11.83
C LYS A 27 15.02 -22.19 11.19
N GLN A 28 14.08 -23.01 10.68
CA GLN A 28 14.35 -24.29 10.04
C GLN A 28 14.49 -24.13 8.53
N GLU A 29 13.51 -23.49 7.89
CA GLU A 29 13.44 -23.33 6.43
C GLU A 29 14.62 -22.50 5.86
N LEU A 30 15.08 -21.46 6.58
CA LEU A 30 16.19 -20.63 6.14
C LEU A 30 17.56 -21.12 6.61
N HIS A 31 17.64 -22.29 7.23
CA HIS A 31 18.90 -22.82 7.76
C HIS A 31 19.94 -23.08 6.66
N SER A 32 19.49 -23.47 5.47
CA SER A 32 20.36 -23.72 4.30
C SER A 32 20.92 -22.45 3.67
N LEU A 33 20.38 -21.27 4.00
CA LEU A 33 20.86 -20.00 3.49
C LEU A 33 22.12 -19.54 4.24
N SER A 34 22.96 -18.74 3.55
CA SER A 34 24.06 -18.03 4.19
C SER A 34 23.52 -17.14 5.33
N ILE A 35 24.37 -16.90 6.35
CA ILE A 35 24.02 -16.06 7.52
C ILE A 35 23.46 -14.70 7.07
N ILE A 36 24.10 -14.08 6.08
CA ILE A 36 23.71 -12.78 5.52
C ILE A 36 22.30 -12.84 4.92
N ASN A 37 22.01 -13.82 4.07
CA ASN A 37 20.71 -13.93 3.41
C ASN A 37 19.59 -14.21 4.43
N ARG A 38 19.88 -15.03 5.42
CA ARG A 38 18.95 -15.30 6.51
C ARG A 38 18.62 -14.05 7.33
N GLN A 39 19.64 -13.29 7.72
CA GLN A 39 19.44 -12.04 8.45
C GLN A 39 18.69 -11.00 7.61
N LEU A 40 19.00 -10.90 6.31
CA LEU A 40 18.33 -10.00 5.38
C LEU A 40 16.82 -10.29 5.32
N MET A 41 16.41 -11.55 5.28
CA MET A 41 15.00 -11.95 5.29
C MET A 41 14.25 -11.44 6.54
N TYR A 42 14.85 -11.59 7.74
CA TYR A 42 14.26 -11.11 8.98
C TYR A 42 14.16 -9.58 9.01
N VAL A 43 15.24 -8.90 8.67
CA VAL A 43 15.29 -7.43 8.64
C VAL A 43 14.29 -6.89 7.62
N HIS A 44 14.24 -7.47 6.42
CA HIS A 44 13.32 -7.04 5.37
C HIS A 44 11.86 -7.20 5.78
N SER A 45 11.50 -8.35 6.34
CA SER A 45 10.14 -8.59 6.84
C SER A 45 9.75 -7.64 7.97
N PHE A 46 10.69 -7.34 8.89
CA PHE A 46 10.47 -6.35 9.93
C PHE A 46 10.16 -4.97 9.35
N PHE A 47 10.99 -4.49 8.40
CA PHE A 47 10.78 -3.17 7.79
C PHE A 47 9.49 -3.11 6.96
N ILE A 48 9.08 -4.18 6.29
CA ILE A 48 7.78 -4.23 5.61
C ILE A 48 6.65 -4.05 6.63
N GLY A 49 6.65 -4.83 7.72
CA GLY A 49 5.66 -4.69 8.79
C GLY A 49 5.65 -3.29 9.41
N PHE A 50 6.84 -2.71 9.62
CA PHE A 50 6.99 -1.37 10.18
C PHE A 50 6.43 -0.28 9.25
N VAL A 51 6.71 -0.36 7.94
CA VAL A 51 6.13 0.58 6.95
C VAL A 51 4.61 0.47 6.90
N LEU A 52 4.07 -0.75 6.94
CA LEU A 52 2.62 -0.95 7.00
C LEU A 52 2.00 -0.33 8.25
N LEU A 53 2.66 -0.47 9.41
CA LEU A 53 2.23 0.15 10.65
C LEU A 53 2.22 1.68 10.54
N LEU A 54 3.30 2.27 10.02
CA LEU A 54 3.38 3.72 9.83
C LEU A 54 2.32 4.24 8.86
N MET A 55 2.08 3.54 7.74
CA MET A 55 1.00 3.88 6.81
C MET A 55 -0.37 3.78 7.48
N GLY A 56 -0.59 2.75 8.31
CA GLY A 56 -1.82 2.58 9.06
C GLY A 56 -2.06 3.72 10.06
N ILE A 57 -1.02 4.10 10.81
CA ILE A 57 -1.08 5.24 11.75
C ILE A 57 -1.34 6.55 10.98
N LEU A 58 -0.66 6.79 9.86
CA LEU A 58 -0.88 7.96 9.02
C LEU A 58 -2.35 8.06 8.56
N CYS A 59 -2.92 6.97 8.04
CA CYS A 59 -4.31 6.93 7.61
C CYS A 59 -5.30 7.11 8.78
N LEU A 60 -4.92 6.72 10.01
CA LEU A 60 -5.75 6.86 11.19
C LEU A 60 -5.76 8.28 11.74
N THR A 61 -4.58 8.89 11.83
CA THR A 61 -4.38 10.20 12.48
C THR A 61 -4.61 11.37 11.55
N SER A 62 -4.24 11.25 10.28
CA SER A 62 -4.22 12.34 9.30
C SER A 62 -5.18 12.11 8.11
N ALA A 63 -6.31 11.44 8.35
CA ALA A 63 -7.27 11.12 7.28
C ALA A 63 -7.82 12.37 6.58
N THR A 64 -8.08 13.44 7.33
CA THR A 64 -8.61 14.71 6.80
C THR A 64 -7.54 15.42 5.97
N GLU A 65 -6.33 15.55 6.49
CA GLU A 65 -5.21 16.19 5.80
C GLU A 65 -4.83 15.45 4.51
N LEU A 66 -4.91 14.12 4.50
CA LEU A 66 -4.65 13.31 3.31
C LEU A 66 -5.65 13.58 2.19
N ILE A 67 -6.89 13.96 2.50
CA ILE A 67 -7.93 14.23 1.51
C ILE A 67 -7.95 15.71 1.12
N GLU A 68 -7.80 16.63 2.08
CA GLU A 68 -8.07 18.04 1.88
C GLU A 68 -6.84 18.84 1.40
N THR A 69 -5.62 18.41 1.78
CA THR A 69 -4.41 19.16 1.41
C THR A 69 -3.81 18.67 0.07
N SER A 70 -3.13 19.57 -0.65
CA SER A 70 -2.41 19.22 -1.88
C SER A 70 -1.30 18.21 -1.63
N LEU A 71 -0.57 18.37 -0.52
CA LEU A 71 0.47 17.42 -0.11
C LEU A 71 -0.13 16.06 0.24
N GLY A 72 -1.21 16.02 1.02
CA GLY A 72 -1.90 14.78 1.39
C GLY A 72 -2.33 13.98 0.17
N ARG A 73 -2.90 14.64 -0.84
CA ARG A 73 -3.31 13.99 -2.10
C ARG A 73 -2.13 13.43 -2.90
N ARG A 74 -0.99 14.15 -2.94
CA ARG A 74 0.25 13.62 -3.57
C ARG A 74 0.78 12.39 -2.83
N ILE A 75 0.72 12.39 -1.50
CA ILE A 75 1.04 11.22 -0.67
C ILE A 75 0.09 10.06 -1.00
N CYS A 76 -1.21 10.29 -1.09
CA CYS A 76 -2.19 9.28 -1.51
C CYS A 76 -1.87 8.72 -2.89
N LEU A 77 -1.47 9.55 -3.87
CA LEU A 77 -1.05 9.07 -5.18
C LEU A 77 0.16 8.13 -5.07
N GLY A 78 1.20 8.52 -4.31
CA GLY A 78 2.38 7.68 -4.10
C GLY A 78 2.03 6.33 -3.46
N ILE A 79 1.19 6.34 -2.43
CA ILE A 79 0.67 5.11 -1.79
C ILE A 79 -0.18 4.29 -2.78
N GLY A 80 -1.01 4.94 -3.58
CA GLY A 80 -1.81 4.29 -4.62
C GLY A 80 -0.96 3.59 -5.67
N ILE A 81 0.12 4.23 -6.15
CA ILE A 81 1.08 3.62 -7.07
C ILE A 81 1.76 2.41 -6.43
N PHE A 82 2.18 2.51 -5.16
CA PHE A 82 2.79 1.41 -4.42
C PHE A 82 1.85 0.19 -4.35
N TRP A 83 0.57 0.39 -3.99
CA TRP A 83 -0.39 -0.71 -3.91
C TRP A 83 -0.78 -1.25 -5.28
N THR A 84 -0.81 -0.42 -6.32
CA THR A 84 -1.01 -0.84 -7.71
C THR A 84 0.12 -1.76 -8.15
N ALA A 85 1.38 -1.38 -7.91
CA ALA A 85 2.52 -2.22 -8.20
C ALA A 85 2.45 -3.55 -7.42
N ARG A 86 2.08 -3.51 -6.13
CA ARG A 86 1.90 -4.70 -5.29
C ARG A 86 0.80 -5.62 -5.82
N PHE A 87 -0.30 -5.03 -6.33
CA PHE A 87 -1.38 -5.79 -6.98
C PHE A 87 -0.88 -6.53 -8.22
N PHE A 88 -0.15 -5.88 -9.11
CA PHE A 88 0.41 -6.55 -10.29
C PHE A 88 1.41 -7.64 -9.92
N ILE A 89 2.29 -7.40 -8.96
CA ILE A 89 3.26 -8.39 -8.47
C ILE A 89 2.54 -9.64 -7.93
N GLN A 90 1.33 -9.51 -7.38
CA GLN A 90 0.54 -10.65 -6.91
C GLN A 90 0.30 -11.70 -7.99
N PHE A 91 0.17 -11.28 -9.26
CA PHE A 91 -0.10 -12.18 -10.38
C PHE A 91 1.17 -12.65 -11.12
N PHE A 92 2.16 -11.77 -11.24
CA PHE A 92 3.37 -12.04 -12.02
C PHE A 92 4.55 -12.51 -11.17
N GLY A 93 4.59 -12.13 -9.88
CA GLY A 93 5.71 -12.43 -8.99
C GLY A 93 5.64 -13.80 -8.32
N TYR A 94 4.48 -14.44 -8.32
CA TYR A 94 4.29 -15.74 -7.65
C TYR A 94 3.97 -16.84 -8.65
N SER A 95 4.62 -17.99 -8.49
CA SER A 95 4.30 -19.18 -9.31
C SER A 95 2.91 -19.71 -8.97
N ALA A 96 2.11 -20.01 -10.01
CA ALA A 96 0.79 -20.62 -9.85
C ALA A 96 0.83 -21.99 -9.13
N LYS A 97 2.00 -22.63 -9.06
CA LYS A 97 2.21 -23.89 -8.34
C LYS A 97 1.98 -23.77 -6.82
N ILE A 98 2.05 -22.54 -6.27
CA ILE A 98 1.89 -22.29 -4.82
C ILE A 98 0.45 -22.55 -4.39
N TRP A 99 -0.55 -22.21 -5.22
CA TRP A 99 -1.97 -22.29 -4.87
C TRP A 99 -2.80 -23.24 -5.75
N LYS A 100 -2.30 -23.62 -6.94
CA LYS A 100 -3.06 -24.51 -7.86
C LYS A 100 -3.29 -25.87 -7.21
N GLY A 101 -4.59 -26.24 -7.08
CA GLY A 101 -5.02 -27.48 -6.44
C GLY A 101 -5.08 -27.45 -4.90
N LYS A 102 -4.85 -26.27 -4.28
CA LYS A 102 -4.91 -26.06 -2.83
C LYS A 102 -5.94 -24.99 -2.51
N THR A 103 -7.05 -25.39 -1.92
CA THR A 103 -8.21 -24.50 -1.68
C THR A 103 -7.89 -23.36 -0.73
N PHE A 104 -7.16 -23.62 0.35
CA PHE A 104 -6.80 -22.62 1.37
C PHE A 104 -5.85 -21.57 0.82
N GLU A 105 -4.79 -21.96 0.15
CA GLU A 105 -3.81 -21.05 -0.46
C GLU A 105 -4.43 -20.21 -1.57
N THR A 106 -5.36 -20.82 -2.34
CA THR A 106 -6.14 -20.09 -3.36
C THR A 106 -7.04 -19.04 -2.73
N ALA A 107 -7.75 -19.37 -1.64
CA ALA A 107 -8.59 -18.40 -0.93
C ALA A 107 -7.77 -17.23 -0.38
N ILE A 108 -6.60 -17.49 0.20
CA ILE A 108 -5.68 -16.45 0.66
C ILE A 108 -5.21 -15.57 -0.51
N HIS A 109 -4.83 -16.17 -1.63
CA HIS A 109 -4.39 -15.42 -2.81
C HIS A 109 -5.49 -14.49 -3.32
N VAL A 110 -6.73 -14.97 -3.41
CA VAL A 110 -7.88 -14.16 -3.84
C VAL A 110 -8.17 -13.04 -2.82
N ALA A 111 -8.17 -13.35 -1.52
CA ALA A 111 -8.42 -12.36 -0.48
C ALA A 111 -7.38 -11.22 -0.53
N PHE A 112 -6.09 -11.54 -0.66
CA PHE A 112 -5.05 -10.52 -0.81
C PHE A 112 -5.16 -9.76 -2.12
N SER A 113 -5.54 -10.41 -3.23
CA SER A 113 -5.75 -9.71 -4.51
C SER A 113 -6.86 -8.66 -4.41
N ILE A 114 -7.98 -9.00 -3.75
CA ILE A 114 -9.07 -8.06 -3.48
C ILE A 114 -8.59 -6.92 -2.57
N LEU A 115 -7.81 -7.23 -1.54
CA LEU A 115 -7.29 -6.25 -0.61
C LEU A 115 -6.36 -5.23 -1.29
N TRP A 116 -5.44 -5.70 -2.15
CA TRP A 116 -4.54 -4.84 -2.90
C TRP A 116 -5.28 -3.97 -3.91
N ALA A 117 -6.28 -4.53 -4.61
CA ALA A 117 -7.14 -3.78 -5.51
C ALA A 117 -7.91 -2.68 -4.76
N TYR A 118 -8.45 -2.99 -3.59
CA TYR A 118 -9.17 -2.03 -2.75
C TYR A 118 -8.27 -0.88 -2.30
N PHE A 119 -7.07 -1.18 -1.78
CA PHE A 119 -6.12 -0.13 -1.37
C PHE A 119 -5.71 0.75 -2.55
N SER A 120 -5.33 0.13 -3.67
CA SER A 120 -4.96 0.84 -4.89
C SER A 120 -6.09 1.78 -5.35
N MET A 121 -7.31 1.25 -5.42
CA MET A 121 -8.47 2.02 -5.88
C MET A 121 -8.76 3.22 -4.98
N VAL A 122 -8.81 3.03 -3.66
CA VAL A 122 -9.16 4.13 -2.73
C VAL A 122 -8.11 5.24 -2.79
N PHE A 123 -6.82 4.91 -2.73
CA PHE A 123 -5.77 5.93 -2.76
C PHE A 123 -5.68 6.65 -4.10
N CYS A 124 -5.83 5.95 -5.22
CA CYS A 124 -5.86 6.58 -6.54
C CYS A 124 -7.10 7.47 -6.72
N LEU A 125 -8.27 7.04 -6.24
CA LEU A 125 -9.50 7.83 -6.35
C LEU A 125 -9.44 9.13 -5.54
N ILE A 126 -8.78 9.15 -4.38
CA ILE A 126 -8.58 10.40 -3.60
C ILE A 126 -7.86 11.45 -4.45
N TYR A 127 -6.81 11.06 -5.17
CA TYR A 127 -6.08 11.96 -6.05
C TYR A 127 -6.87 12.34 -7.29
N LEU A 128 -7.48 11.37 -7.98
CA LEU A 128 -8.21 11.57 -9.24
C LEU A 128 -9.46 12.44 -9.03
N ALA A 129 -10.21 12.22 -7.96
CA ALA A 129 -11.40 13.02 -7.67
C ALA A 129 -11.05 14.51 -7.50
N TRP A 130 -9.94 14.81 -6.87
CA TRP A 130 -9.46 16.17 -6.77
C TRP A 130 -9.06 16.76 -8.14
N TRP A 131 -8.31 15.99 -8.93
CA TRP A 131 -7.86 16.45 -10.25
C TRP A 131 -9.04 16.75 -11.17
N VAL A 132 -10.06 15.89 -11.17
CA VAL A 132 -11.28 16.09 -11.92
C VAL A 132 -12.01 17.35 -11.45
N ASN A 133 -12.23 17.53 -10.14
CA ASN A 133 -12.88 18.73 -9.60
C ASN A 133 -12.09 20.02 -9.93
N ALA A 134 -10.77 19.98 -9.82
CA ALA A 134 -9.91 21.11 -10.17
C ALA A 134 -10.05 21.49 -11.67
N SER A 135 -10.19 20.49 -12.55
CA SER A 135 -10.36 20.71 -14.00
C SER A 135 -11.73 21.28 -14.36
N TYR A 136 -12.78 20.93 -13.60
CA TYR A 136 -14.13 21.50 -13.83
C TYR A 136 -14.30 22.92 -13.27
N LEU A 137 -13.63 23.26 -12.17
CA LEU A 137 -13.72 24.57 -11.54
C LEU A 137 -12.91 25.65 -12.28
N HIS A 138 -11.96 25.26 -13.14
CA HIS A 138 -11.18 26.15 -13.98
C HIS A 138 -11.27 25.73 -15.45
N PRO A 139 -12.43 25.97 -16.13
CA PRO A 139 -12.53 25.72 -17.57
C PRO A 139 -11.69 26.75 -18.33
N ALA A 140 -10.72 26.22 -19.04
CA ALA A 140 -9.97 26.85 -20.13
C ALA A 140 -9.24 28.18 -19.81
N GLY A 141 -7.95 28.13 -19.62
CA GLY A 141 -7.03 29.21 -19.95
C GLY A 141 -6.18 29.80 -18.83
N THR A 142 -6.43 29.54 -17.57
CA THR A 142 -5.51 29.92 -16.49
C THR A 142 -4.63 28.76 -16.12
N SER A 143 -3.46 28.81 -16.64
CA SER A 143 -2.35 27.90 -16.61
C SER A 143 -2.28 27.05 -15.34
N PHE A 144 -2.39 25.75 -15.49
CA PHE A 144 -2.00 24.72 -14.55
C PHE A 144 -0.61 24.99 -13.91
N VAL A 145 0.23 25.71 -14.63
CA VAL A 145 1.55 26.19 -14.21
C VAL A 145 1.46 27.22 -13.08
N ILE A 146 0.44 28.11 -13.08
CA ILE A 146 0.32 29.18 -12.06
C ILE A 146 -0.14 28.62 -10.72
N ILE A 147 -1.05 27.64 -10.72
CA ILE A 147 -1.52 27.00 -9.48
C ILE A 147 -0.40 26.15 -8.87
N TRP A 148 0.35 25.43 -9.68
CA TRP A 148 1.53 24.68 -9.23
C TRP A 148 2.62 25.61 -8.67
N TYR A 149 2.81 26.79 -9.28
CA TYR A 149 3.79 27.78 -8.85
C TYR A 149 3.38 28.47 -7.54
N LEU A 150 2.09 28.78 -7.35
CA LEU A 150 1.58 29.40 -6.11
C LEU A 150 1.54 28.42 -4.93
N ASP A 151 1.21 27.15 -5.15
CA ASP A 151 1.26 26.10 -4.12
C ASP A 151 2.70 25.70 -3.72
N SER A 152 3.69 26.05 -4.53
CA SER A 152 5.11 25.74 -4.24
C SER A 152 5.78 26.78 -3.34
N PHE A 153 5.14 27.91 -3.05
CA PHE A 153 5.68 29.03 -2.26
C PHE A 153 4.86 29.37 -1.01
N ASN A 154 3.79 28.64 -0.70
CA ASN A 154 3.07 28.69 0.56
C ASN A 154 3.30 27.38 1.32
#